data_bd33d503daedbce95d11a6fee5f979f7
#
_entry.id   bd33d503daedbce95d11a6fee5f979f7
#
_cell.length_a   1.000
_cell.length_b   1.000
_cell.length_c   1.000
_cell.angle_alpha   90.00
_cell.angle_beta   90.00
_cell.angle_gamma   90.00
#
_symmetry.space_group_name_H-M   'P 1'
#
loop_
_entity.id
_entity.type
_entity.pdbx_description
1 polymer ?
#
loop_
_entity_poly.entity_id
_entity_poly.type
_entity_poly.pdbx_seq_one_letter_code
_entity_poly.pdbx_strand_id
1 'polypeptide(L)'
;MSYAGRRIGKAALSLCVTTALTVGVGCGVASATSFDAAAQPIDLGQTQVGMTIEQSQYIARQLKPVPLKVTLKKGPRRPIPEWAKSSIKPNPFFDNDAWRYVRKGYKPGQVMRQRKARWVKGYFPIAARGVQYAYVSYDSRGYPMTATATLVIPHHLKPNASVMEYNQFINSSGPNCSVTTQMNQLFSWGMMTSTIQMVGAALALGYPVLLPDGDGANNIYAINRVASHVILDSMRMVHEQHDFPLAKSHFVSLGASHGGMMTGYTAAEQPYYAPDLTAYVNQFVVNEGAPDLIKLAHSFGLYGELQNAPSVYGSFLMSFVVGAAREYPDLLPHLYQLFTPYGKAVVKGNRSICTPLTFAVGPGV
;
A
#
# COMPACT_ATOMS: atom_id res chain seq x y z
N MET A 1 -24.84 -16.32 27.17
CA MET A 1 -25.29 -15.35 26.15
C MET A 1 -24.06 -14.77 25.43
N SER A 2 -23.34 -15.54 24.60
CA SER A 2 -22.09 -15.02 24.03
C SER A 2 -21.71 -15.57 22.64
N TYR A 3 -22.49 -16.48 22.08
CA TYR A 3 -22.09 -17.15 20.80
C TYR A 3 -22.76 -16.59 19.54
N ALA A 4 -23.85 -15.84 19.65
CA ALA A 4 -24.55 -15.29 18.48
C ALA A 4 -23.88 -14.10 17.84
N GLY A 5 -23.21 -13.23 18.61
CA GLY A 5 -22.56 -12.03 18.09
C GLY A 5 -21.32 -12.27 17.20
N ARG A 6 -20.60 -13.38 17.44
CA ARG A 6 -19.41 -13.73 16.64
C ARG A 6 -19.72 -14.27 15.24
N ARG A 7 -20.89 -14.90 15.06
CA ARG A 7 -21.30 -15.43 13.74
C ARG A 7 -21.78 -14.34 12.79
N ILE A 8 -22.43 -13.29 13.31
CA ILE A 8 -22.91 -12.19 12.48
C ILE A 8 -21.74 -11.38 11.88
N GLY A 9 -20.68 -11.15 12.65
CA GLY A 9 -19.49 -10.44 12.15
C GLY A 9 -18.78 -11.17 11.00
N LYS A 10 -18.69 -12.50 11.05
CA LYS A 10 -18.10 -13.31 9.98
C LYS A 10 -18.92 -13.32 8.70
N ALA A 11 -20.25 -13.41 8.84
CA ALA A 11 -21.16 -13.39 7.69
C ALA A 11 -21.19 -12.00 7.01
N ALA A 12 -21.15 -10.93 7.78
CA ALA A 12 -21.15 -9.58 7.25
C ALA A 12 -19.85 -9.25 6.48
N LEU A 13 -18.68 -9.68 7.00
CA LEU A 13 -17.42 -9.51 6.31
C LEU A 13 -17.34 -10.31 5.01
N SER A 14 -17.88 -11.54 5.03
CA SER A 14 -17.99 -12.39 3.82
C SER A 14 -18.90 -11.76 2.77
N LEU A 15 -20.00 -11.13 3.18
CA LEU A 15 -20.93 -10.46 2.27
C LEU A 15 -20.31 -9.21 1.63
N CYS A 16 -19.53 -8.43 2.39
CA CYS A 16 -18.79 -7.28 1.85
C CYS A 16 -17.79 -7.68 0.76
N VAL A 17 -17.07 -8.78 0.96
CA VAL A 17 -16.11 -9.30 -0.03
C VAL A 17 -16.83 -9.77 -1.30
N THR A 18 -17.95 -10.46 -1.15
CA THR A 18 -18.73 -11.00 -2.31
C THR A 18 -19.40 -9.88 -3.10
N THR A 19 -19.91 -8.82 -2.44
CA THR A 19 -20.61 -7.71 -3.10
C THR A 19 -19.63 -6.82 -3.88
N ALA A 20 -18.38 -6.64 -3.41
CA ALA A 20 -17.35 -5.90 -4.14
C ALA A 20 -16.93 -6.58 -5.44
N LEU A 21 -17.06 -7.91 -5.51
CA LEU A 21 -16.77 -8.71 -6.70
C LEU A 21 -17.89 -8.70 -7.74
N THR A 22 -19.14 -8.40 -7.35
CA THR A 22 -20.32 -8.52 -8.23
C THR A 22 -20.84 -7.20 -8.79
N VAL A 23 -20.47 -6.05 -8.21
CA VAL A 23 -20.97 -4.74 -8.65
C VAL A 23 -19.84 -3.91 -9.25
N GLY A 24 -19.58 -4.12 -10.51
CA GLY A 24 -19.06 -3.09 -11.37
C GLY A 24 -17.57 -2.97 -11.56
N VAL A 25 -16.97 -3.95 -12.17
CA VAL A 25 -15.99 -3.70 -13.22
C VAL A 25 -16.47 -4.46 -14.45
N GLY A 26 -17.05 -3.74 -15.39
CA GLY A 26 -17.25 -4.23 -16.75
C GLY A 26 -15.91 -4.31 -17.49
N CYS A 27 -14.93 -4.95 -16.90
CA CYS A 27 -13.79 -5.56 -17.54
C CYS A 27 -14.06 -7.05 -17.49
N GLY A 28 -14.15 -7.69 -18.65
CA GLY A 28 -14.51 -9.08 -18.78
C GLY A 28 -13.84 -9.94 -17.72
N VAL A 29 -14.66 -10.56 -16.90
CA VAL A 29 -14.23 -11.66 -16.04
C VAL A 29 -13.90 -12.78 -17.01
N ALA A 30 -12.64 -12.90 -17.41
CA ALA A 30 -12.11 -14.18 -17.81
C ALA A 30 -12.24 -15.05 -16.57
N SER A 31 -13.19 -15.99 -16.59
CA SER A 31 -13.29 -17.05 -15.62
C SER A 31 -11.89 -17.58 -15.36
N ALA A 32 -11.48 -17.63 -14.12
CA ALA A 32 -10.30 -18.37 -13.70
C ALA A 32 -10.61 -19.88 -13.91
N THR A 33 -10.69 -20.29 -15.16
CA THR A 33 -10.53 -21.68 -15.52
C THR A 33 -9.07 -21.97 -15.30
N SER A 34 -8.79 -22.89 -14.38
CA SER A 34 -7.54 -23.62 -14.13
C SER A 34 -6.37 -23.10 -14.99
N PHE A 35 -5.44 -22.39 -14.35
CA PHE A 35 -4.12 -22.17 -14.96
C PHE A 35 -3.52 -23.56 -15.16
N ASP A 36 -3.66 -24.06 -16.37
CA ASP A 36 -3.02 -25.29 -16.79
C ASP A 36 -1.51 -25.04 -16.77
N ALA A 37 -0.80 -25.77 -15.92
CA ALA A 37 0.65 -25.66 -15.74
C ALA A 37 1.43 -26.16 -16.98
N ALA A 38 0.78 -26.34 -18.11
CA ALA A 38 1.32 -26.85 -19.36
C ALA A 38 1.33 -25.79 -20.50
N ALA A 39 1.47 -24.51 -20.17
CA ALA A 39 1.83 -23.55 -21.21
C ALA A 39 3.23 -23.91 -21.71
N GLN A 40 3.31 -24.44 -22.92
CA GLN A 40 4.55 -24.72 -23.64
C GLN A 40 5.39 -23.44 -23.66
N PRO A 41 6.72 -23.53 -23.42
CA PRO A 41 7.58 -22.35 -23.56
C PRO A 41 7.48 -21.86 -25.02
N ILE A 42 7.09 -20.61 -25.19
CA ILE A 42 7.15 -19.95 -26.50
C ILE A 42 8.63 -19.89 -26.88
N ASP A 43 9.01 -20.52 -27.98
CA ASP A 43 10.36 -20.45 -28.53
C ASP A 43 10.61 -19.02 -29.04
N LEU A 44 11.19 -18.22 -28.19
CA LEU A 44 11.59 -16.85 -28.52
C LEU A 44 13.03 -16.88 -29.01
N GLY A 45 13.27 -17.21 -30.27
CA GLY A 45 14.59 -17.29 -30.91
C GLY A 45 15.77 -16.58 -30.18
N GLN A 46 17.00 -16.93 -30.48
CA GLN A 46 18.27 -16.72 -29.80
C GLN A 46 18.69 -15.30 -29.36
N THR A 47 17.77 -14.34 -29.22
CA THR A 47 18.04 -12.95 -28.78
C THR A 47 17.40 -12.62 -27.43
N GLN A 48 17.20 -13.59 -26.56
CA GLN A 48 16.67 -13.32 -25.20
C GLN A 48 17.69 -12.59 -24.34
N VAL A 49 17.50 -11.30 -24.18
CA VAL A 49 18.09 -10.48 -23.12
C VAL A 49 17.17 -10.56 -21.89
N GLY A 50 16.99 -11.73 -21.32
CA GLY A 50 16.12 -11.88 -20.15
C GLY A 50 16.49 -13.11 -19.33
N MET A 51 16.21 -13.07 -18.04
CA MET A 51 16.37 -14.23 -17.15
C MET A 51 15.08 -15.06 -17.10
N THR A 52 15.21 -16.40 -17.07
CA THR A 52 14.07 -17.27 -16.80
C THR A 52 13.60 -17.13 -15.34
N ILE A 53 12.40 -17.65 -15.07
CA ILE A 53 11.88 -17.70 -13.67
C ILE A 53 12.87 -18.47 -12.79
N GLU A 54 13.40 -19.60 -13.23
CA GLU A 54 14.33 -20.43 -12.49
C GLU A 54 15.65 -19.71 -12.22
N GLN A 55 16.19 -18.99 -13.20
CA GLN A 55 17.38 -18.16 -13.04
C GLN A 55 17.16 -17.05 -12.03
N SER A 56 16.03 -16.33 -12.12
CA SER A 56 15.67 -15.26 -11.19
C SER A 56 15.48 -15.80 -9.76
N GLN A 57 14.79 -16.95 -9.63
CA GLN A 57 14.60 -17.62 -8.34
C GLN A 57 15.91 -18.17 -7.78
N TYR A 58 16.79 -18.69 -8.64
CA TYR A 58 18.13 -19.13 -8.23
C TYR A 58 18.93 -17.97 -7.64
N ILE A 59 18.99 -16.84 -8.33
CA ILE A 59 19.67 -15.62 -7.85
C ILE A 59 19.04 -15.15 -6.52
N ALA A 60 17.71 -15.09 -6.43
CA ALA A 60 17.04 -14.70 -5.20
C ALA A 60 17.37 -15.60 -4.01
N ARG A 61 17.56 -16.91 -4.24
CA ARG A 61 17.99 -17.86 -3.19
C ARG A 61 19.45 -17.68 -2.77
N GLN A 62 20.31 -17.12 -3.64
CA GLN A 62 21.71 -16.81 -3.30
C GLN A 62 21.82 -15.51 -2.49
N LEU A 63 20.81 -14.64 -2.55
CA LEU A 63 20.78 -13.42 -1.75
C LEU A 63 20.56 -13.80 -0.28
N LYS A 64 21.35 -13.19 0.60
CA LYS A 64 21.13 -13.37 2.04
C LYS A 64 19.72 -12.87 2.41
N PRO A 65 18.92 -13.66 3.14
CA PRO A 65 17.62 -13.20 3.60
C PRO A 65 17.76 -11.89 4.37
N VAL A 66 16.95 -10.92 4.03
CA VAL A 66 16.88 -9.67 4.81
C VAL A 66 16.29 -10.00 6.17
N PRO A 67 16.96 -9.66 7.30
CA PRO A 67 16.44 -9.94 8.62
C PRO A 67 15.04 -9.36 8.79
N LEU A 68 14.08 -10.15 9.27
CA LEU A 68 12.73 -9.68 9.57
C LEU A 68 12.72 -8.65 10.69
N LYS A 69 13.64 -8.80 11.65
CA LYS A 69 13.83 -7.81 12.73
C LYS A 69 14.69 -6.65 12.24
N VAL A 70 14.12 -5.46 12.21
CA VAL A 70 14.80 -4.23 11.80
C VAL A 70 15.29 -3.47 13.02
N THR A 71 16.54 -3.00 12.97
CA THR A 71 17.09 -2.10 14.00
C THR A 71 16.62 -0.68 13.74
N LEU A 72 15.82 -0.14 14.66
CA LEU A 72 15.28 1.21 14.56
C LEU A 72 16.37 2.27 14.81
N LYS A 73 16.47 3.24 13.92
CA LYS A 73 17.44 4.32 13.91
C LYS A 73 16.81 5.63 14.41
N LYS A 74 17.64 6.61 14.79
CA LYS A 74 17.15 7.92 15.27
C LYS A 74 17.48 9.08 14.32
N GLY A 75 18.28 8.84 13.30
CA GLY A 75 18.70 9.86 12.34
C GLY A 75 17.80 9.93 11.10
N PRO A 76 17.93 11.00 10.30
CA PRO A 76 17.21 11.09 9.05
C PRO A 76 17.71 10.02 8.06
N ARG A 77 16.82 9.60 7.18
CA ARG A 77 17.18 8.75 6.05
C ARG A 77 18.03 9.53 5.01
N ARG A 78 18.69 8.81 4.13
CA ARG A 78 19.39 9.44 3.00
C ARG A 78 18.40 10.15 2.07
N PRO A 79 18.81 11.28 1.44
CA PRO A 79 17.94 12.01 0.54
C PRO A 79 17.58 11.17 -0.70
N ILE A 80 16.36 11.35 -1.17
CA ILE A 80 15.87 10.74 -2.41
C ILE A 80 16.64 11.35 -3.58
N PRO A 81 17.13 10.54 -4.56
CA PRO A 81 17.77 11.04 -5.76
C PRO A 81 16.86 12.01 -6.52
N GLU A 82 17.43 13.07 -7.10
CA GLU A 82 16.64 14.14 -7.73
C GLU A 82 15.71 13.61 -8.85
N TRP A 83 16.20 12.65 -9.63
CA TRP A 83 15.42 12.05 -10.70
C TRP A 83 14.19 11.23 -10.21
N ALA A 84 14.22 10.74 -8.97
CA ALA A 84 13.14 9.98 -8.37
C ALA A 84 12.20 10.84 -7.51
N LYS A 85 12.57 12.09 -7.20
CA LYS A 85 11.68 13.01 -6.45
C LYS A 85 10.45 13.36 -7.27
N SER A 86 9.30 13.44 -6.60
CA SER A 86 8.11 14.00 -7.23
C SER A 86 8.32 15.46 -7.66
N SER A 87 7.75 15.82 -8.80
CA SER A 87 7.67 17.22 -9.23
C SER A 87 6.56 17.99 -8.50
N ILE A 88 5.66 17.28 -7.83
CA ILE A 88 4.58 17.87 -7.04
C ILE A 88 5.09 18.09 -5.62
N LYS A 89 5.05 19.34 -5.16
CA LYS A 89 5.41 19.68 -3.79
C LYS A 89 4.33 19.12 -2.84
N PRO A 90 4.69 18.25 -1.88
CA PRO A 90 3.73 17.75 -0.92
C PRO A 90 3.21 18.87 -0.01
N ASN A 91 2.00 18.71 0.50
CA ASN A 91 1.48 19.55 1.56
C ASN A 91 2.33 19.34 2.84
N PRO A 92 2.59 20.39 3.66
CA PRO A 92 3.38 20.28 4.89
C PRO A 92 2.88 19.23 5.89
N PHE A 93 1.62 18.81 5.80
CA PHE A 93 1.10 17.70 6.59
C PHE A 93 1.86 16.38 6.35
N PHE A 94 2.44 16.21 5.17
CA PHE A 94 3.20 15.03 4.75
C PHE A 94 4.72 15.21 4.88
N ASP A 95 5.20 16.29 5.50
CA ASP A 95 6.64 16.49 5.65
C ASP A 95 7.28 15.30 6.36
N ASN A 96 8.36 14.75 5.75
CA ASN A 96 9.05 13.57 6.26
C ASN A 96 10.06 13.94 7.35
N ASP A 97 9.57 14.42 8.47
CA ASP A 97 10.33 14.94 9.60
C ASP A 97 10.25 14.08 10.88
N ALA A 98 9.73 12.86 10.78
CA ALA A 98 9.56 11.92 11.91
C ALA A 98 10.84 11.74 12.75
N TRP A 99 12.03 11.79 12.13
CA TRP A 99 13.30 11.69 12.85
C TRP A 99 13.49 12.77 13.93
N ARG A 100 12.88 13.95 13.75
CA ARG A 100 12.91 15.02 14.77
C ARG A 100 12.11 14.64 16.00
N TYR A 101 10.98 13.96 15.80
CA TYR A 101 10.11 13.47 16.88
C TYR A 101 10.73 12.26 17.57
N VAL A 102 11.31 11.32 16.82
CA VAL A 102 12.04 10.17 17.39
C VAL A 102 13.19 10.63 18.29
N ARG A 103 13.91 11.68 17.93
CA ARG A 103 14.95 12.27 18.80
C ARG A 103 14.39 12.84 20.09
N LYS A 104 13.10 13.24 20.11
CA LYS A 104 12.37 13.70 21.31
C LYS A 104 11.74 12.55 22.10
N GLY A 105 11.95 11.30 21.70
CA GLY A 105 11.45 10.11 22.38
C GLY A 105 10.16 9.53 21.84
N TYR A 106 9.63 10.05 20.73
CA TYR A 106 8.43 9.48 20.09
C TYR A 106 8.70 8.07 19.58
N LYS A 107 7.71 7.21 19.78
CA LYS A 107 7.72 5.79 19.39
C LYS A 107 6.90 5.55 18.12
N PRO A 108 7.04 4.37 17.47
CA PRO A 108 6.18 3.97 16.35
C PRO A 108 4.69 4.11 16.70
N GLY A 109 3.92 4.66 15.77
CA GLY A 109 2.49 4.93 15.94
C GLY A 109 2.14 6.24 16.64
N GLN A 110 3.07 6.90 17.33
CA GLN A 110 2.75 8.14 18.04
C GLN A 110 2.44 9.29 17.07
N VAL A 111 1.35 9.99 17.37
CA VAL A 111 0.81 11.08 16.53
C VAL A 111 1.70 12.32 16.61
N MET A 112 2.13 12.82 15.47
CA MET A 112 2.91 14.05 15.33
C MET A 112 2.03 15.25 14.94
N ARG A 113 1.05 15.02 14.08
CA ARG A 113 0.13 16.02 13.53
C ARG A 113 -1.22 15.39 13.25
N GLN A 114 -2.28 16.18 13.35
CA GLN A 114 -3.63 15.74 12.95
C GLN A 114 -4.41 16.86 12.29
N ARG A 115 -5.40 16.50 11.48
CA ARG A 115 -6.34 17.43 10.84
C ARG A 115 -7.65 16.74 10.49
N LYS A 116 -8.71 17.53 10.23
CA LYS A 116 -9.97 16.99 9.71
C LYS A 116 -9.81 16.55 8.24
N ALA A 117 -10.38 15.42 7.87
CA ALA A 117 -10.56 15.02 6.49
C ALA A 117 -11.77 15.80 5.90
N ARG A 118 -11.54 16.57 4.82
CA ARG A 118 -12.53 17.53 4.32
C ARG A 118 -13.75 16.88 3.68
N TRP A 119 -13.53 15.86 2.84
CA TRP A 119 -14.59 15.30 1.97
C TRP A 119 -15.11 13.94 2.44
N VAL A 120 -14.86 13.54 3.68
CA VAL A 120 -15.32 12.24 4.22
C VAL A 120 -16.82 12.09 4.05
N LYS A 121 -17.62 13.10 4.39
CA LYS A 121 -19.07 13.06 4.21
C LYS A 121 -19.52 13.08 2.74
N GLY A 122 -18.71 13.61 1.84
CA GLY A 122 -18.98 13.58 0.40
C GLY A 122 -18.79 12.18 -0.19
N TYR A 123 -17.79 11.45 0.27
CA TYR A 123 -17.55 10.04 -0.12
C TYR A 123 -18.40 9.06 0.69
N PHE A 124 -18.58 9.33 1.97
CA PHE A 124 -19.27 8.45 2.92
C PHE A 124 -20.33 9.25 3.71
N PRO A 125 -21.54 9.46 3.16
CA PRO A 125 -22.60 10.22 3.83
C PRO A 125 -23.00 9.67 5.20
N ILE A 126 -22.78 8.35 5.40
CA ILE A 126 -23.03 7.64 6.65
C ILE A 126 -21.90 7.78 7.69
N ALA A 127 -20.80 8.47 7.35
CA ALA A 127 -19.72 8.74 8.28
C ALA A 127 -20.06 9.98 9.14
N ALA A 128 -19.82 9.89 10.45
CA ALA A 128 -19.93 11.03 11.35
C ALA A 128 -18.82 12.03 11.10
N ARG A 129 -17.58 11.57 11.04
CA ARG A 129 -16.40 12.37 10.74
C ARG A 129 -15.21 11.53 10.30
N GLY A 130 -14.19 12.19 9.74
CA GLY A 130 -12.88 11.62 9.50
C GLY A 130 -11.78 12.51 10.03
N VAL A 131 -10.76 11.89 10.58
CA VAL A 131 -9.55 12.56 11.07
C VAL A 131 -8.35 11.94 10.38
N GLN A 132 -7.43 12.80 9.94
CA GLN A 132 -6.16 12.42 9.34
C GLN A 132 -5.05 12.61 10.35
N TYR A 133 -4.22 11.60 10.48
CA TYR A 133 -3.09 11.59 11.38
C TYR A 133 -1.79 11.43 10.58
N ALA A 134 -0.77 12.20 10.98
CA ALA A 134 0.61 11.95 10.63
C ALA A 134 1.30 11.41 11.90
N TYR A 135 1.91 10.26 11.79
CA TYR A 135 2.50 9.52 12.91
C TYR A 135 3.90 9.01 12.58
N VAL A 136 4.63 8.62 13.62
CA VAL A 136 5.97 8.05 13.47
C VAL A 136 5.87 6.63 12.93
N SER A 137 6.60 6.35 11.85
CA SER A 137 6.85 5.02 11.34
C SER A 137 8.31 4.88 10.90
N TYR A 138 8.66 3.76 10.30
CA TYR A 138 10.01 3.46 9.86
C TYR A 138 10.03 2.87 8.47
N ASP A 139 11.05 3.22 7.68
CA ASP A 139 11.28 2.60 6.38
C ASP A 139 11.81 1.16 6.52
N SER A 140 12.02 0.46 5.41
CA SER A 140 12.47 -0.95 5.40
C SER A 140 13.85 -1.16 6.03
N ARG A 141 14.62 -0.09 6.20
CA ARG A 141 15.97 -0.09 6.77
C ARG A 141 16.02 0.48 8.18
N GLY A 142 14.86 0.77 8.78
CA GLY A 142 14.72 1.27 10.14
C GLY A 142 15.02 2.75 10.31
N TYR A 143 15.02 3.56 9.26
CA TYR A 143 15.07 5.01 9.41
C TYR A 143 13.68 5.57 9.69
N PRO A 144 13.56 6.55 10.62
CA PRO A 144 12.28 7.19 10.89
C PRO A 144 11.67 7.82 9.65
N MET A 145 10.39 7.56 9.45
CA MET A 145 9.61 8.07 8.34
C MET A 145 8.25 8.57 8.85
N THR A 146 7.78 9.68 8.30
CA THR A 146 6.40 10.11 8.51
C THR A 146 5.48 9.17 7.75
N ALA A 147 4.50 8.63 8.45
CA ALA A 147 3.39 7.90 7.86
C ALA A 147 2.09 8.65 8.09
N THR A 148 1.10 8.44 7.24
CA THR A 148 -0.20 9.08 7.34
C THR A 148 -1.32 8.05 7.19
N ALA A 149 -2.44 8.32 7.86
CA ALA A 149 -3.65 7.55 7.74
C ALA A 149 -4.89 8.44 7.92
N THR A 150 -6.00 8.00 7.35
CA THR A 150 -7.32 8.57 7.63
C THR A 150 -8.15 7.59 8.44
N LEU A 151 -8.63 8.01 9.60
CA LEU A 151 -9.58 7.26 10.42
C LEU A 151 -10.99 7.81 10.19
N VAL A 152 -11.86 6.97 9.65
CA VAL A 152 -13.26 7.29 9.36
C VAL A 152 -14.16 6.66 10.41
N ILE A 153 -15.01 7.46 11.01
CA ILE A 153 -15.84 7.10 12.16
C ILE A 153 -17.31 7.06 11.75
N PRO A 154 -18.04 5.97 12.04
CA PRO A 154 -19.49 5.89 11.83
C PRO A 154 -20.26 6.77 12.82
N HIS A 155 -21.55 7.06 12.53
CA HIS A 155 -22.39 7.86 13.42
C HIS A 155 -22.54 7.26 14.82
N HIS A 156 -22.59 5.94 14.92
CA HIS A 156 -22.77 5.22 16.17
C HIS A 156 -21.52 4.42 16.53
N LEU A 157 -20.50 5.12 16.99
CA LEU A 157 -19.25 4.51 17.44
C LEU A 157 -19.42 3.92 18.84
N LYS A 158 -19.17 2.63 18.99
CA LYS A 158 -19.07 1.94 20.29
C LYS A 158 -17.63 2.05 20.81
N PRO A 159 -17.44 2.21 22.14
CA PRO A 159 -16.10 2.14 22.71
C PRO A 159 -15.40 0.82 22.35
N ASN A 160 -14.14 0.93 21.95
CA ASN A 160 -13.31 -0.19 21.50
C ASN A 160 -13.94 -1.06 20.39
N ALA A 161 -14.78 -0.45 19.54
CA ALA A 161 -15.30 -1.13 18.37
C ALA A 161 -14.15 -1.70 17.53
N SER A 162 -14.35 -2.89 16.96
CA SER A 162 -13.37 -3.44 16.01
C SER A 162 -13.20 -2.51 14.83
N VAL A 163 -11.96 -2.26 14.44
CA VAL A 163 -11.59 -1.38 13.34
C VAL A 163 -11.31 -2.22 12.09
N MET A 164 -11.94 -1.88 10.98
CA MET A 164 -11.51 -2.39 9.68
C MET A 164 -10.33 -1.54 9.20
N GLU A 165 -9.17 -2.12 9.13
CA GLU A 165 -8.03 -1.53 8.42
C GLU A 165 -8.10 -1.96 6.96
N TYR A 166 -8.11 -1.00 6.04
CA TYR A 166 -8.27 -1.27 4.61
C TYR A 166 -7.11 -0.71 3.80
N ASN A 167 -6.42 -1.62 3.14
CA ASN A 167 -5.32 -1.32 2.24
C ASN A 167 -5.84 -1.10 0.82
N GLN A 168 -5.57 0.07 0.27
CA GLN A 168 -6.08 0.51 -1.01
C GLN A 168 -5.63 -0.42 -2.14
N PHE A 169 -6.56 -0.70 -3.07
CA PHE A 169 -6.41 -1.60 -4.20
C PHE A 169 -5.18 -1.30 -5.05
N ILE A 170 -4.95 -0.04 -5.37
CA ILE A 170 -3.80 0.41 -6.14
C ILE A 170 -3.48 1.87 -5.82
N ASN A 171 -2.22 2.13 -5.67
CA ASN A 171 -1.67 3.46 -5.51
C ASN A 171 -0.57 3.69 -6.55
N SER A 172 0.13 4.79 -6.53
CA SER A 172 1.30 4.99 -7.39
C SER A 172 2.22 6.08 -6.83
N SER A 173 3.23 6.45 -7.60
CA SER A 173 4.39 7.18 -7.09
C SER A 173 4.15 8.67 -6.79
N GLY A 174 2.98 9.22 -7.11
CA GLY A 174 2.67 10.62 -6.88
C GLY A 174 2.20 10.94 -5.45
N PRO A 175 2.54 12.07 -4.86
CA PRO A 175 2.09 12.45 -3.52
C PRO A 175 0.58 12.70 -3.43
N ASN A 176 -0.09 12.91 -4.57
CA ASN A 176 -1.54 13.05 -4.63
C ASN A 176 -2.28 11.70 -4.65
N CYS A 177 -1.54 10.59 -4.65
CA CYS A 177 -2.10 9.26 -4.78
C CYS A 177 -2.49 8.64 -3.43
N SER A 178 -1.98 9.18 -2.33
CA SER A 178 -2.32 8.70 -1.00
C SER A 178 -3.80 8.91 -0.68
N VAL A 179 -4.41 7.96 0.01
CA VAL A 179 -5.81 8.05 0.48
C VAL A 179 -6.04 9.33 1.26
N THR A 180 -5.09 9.68 2.13
CA THR A 180 -5.14 10.89 2.96
C THR A 180 -5.21 12.16 2.10
N THR A 181 -4.50 12.22 0.97
CA THR A 181 -4.61 13.33 0.03
C THR A 181 -5.94 13.30 -0.71
N GLN A 182 -6.33 12.14 -1.20
CA GLN A 182 -7.54 11.95 -2.01
C GLN A 182 -8.81 12.32 -1.23
N MET A 183 -8.89 12.01 0.06
CA MET A 183 -10.01 12.39 0.91
C MET A 183 -10.13 13.91 1.20
N ASN A 184 -9.16 14.69 0.74
CA ASN A 184 -9.23 16.16 0.77
C ASN A 184 -9.54 16.78 -0.60
N GLN A 185 -9.80 15.97 -1.61
CA GLN A 185 -10.19 16.37 -2.96
C GLN A 185 -11.67 16.07 -3.20
N LEU A 186 -12.37 16.91 -3.93
CA LEU A 186 -13.80 16.72 -4.25
C LEU A 186 -14.04 15.50 -5.14
N PHE A 187 -13.12 15.24 -6.06
CA PHE A 187 -13.13 14.09 -6.96
C PHE A 187 -11.79 13.38 -6.92
N SER A 188 -11.83 12.07 -6.67
CA SER A 188 -10.65 11.22 -6.73
C SER A 188 -11.00 9.85 -7.30
N TRP A 189 -10.35 9.48 -8.40
CA TRP A 189 -10.51 8.17 -9.03
C TRP A 189 -10.18 7.01 -8.11
N GLY A 190 -9.13 7.13 -7.31
CA GLY A 190 -8.74 6.10 -6.35
C GLY A 190 -9.79 5.86 -5.26
N MET A 191 -10.54 6.90 -4.89
CA MET A 191 -11.65 6.76 -3.94
C MET A 191 -12.92 6.21 -4.59
N MET A 192 -13.14 6.46 -5.88
CA MET A 192 -14.35 6.02 -6.59
C MET A 192 -14.34 4.54 -6.99
N THR A 193 -13.24 3.84 -6.75
CA THR A 193 -13.10 2.40 -7.00
C THR A 193 -13.60 1.57 -5.81
N SER A 194 -13.05 0.39 -5.58
CA SER A 194 -13.38 -0.51 -4.48
C SER A 194 -13.38 0.14 -3.09
N THR A 195 -12.62 1.22 -2.89
CA THR A 195 -12.50 1.90 -1.59
C THR A 195 -13.85 2.40 -1.07
N ILE A 196 -14.64 3.10 -1.89
CA ILE A 196 -15.96 3.63 -1.46
C ILE A 196 -16.89 2.49 -1.02
N GLN A 197 -16.92 1.41 -1.79
CA GLN A 197 -17.82 0.29 -1.53
C GLN A 197 -17.43 -0.43 -0.22
N MET A 198 -16.15 -0.78 -0.06
CA MET A 198 -15.66 -1.50 1.11
C MET A 198 -15.77 -0.67 2.39
N VAL A 199 -15.33 0.58 2.33
CA VAL A 199 -15.42 1.51 3.47
C VAL A 199 -16.87 1.82 3.81
N GLY A 200 -17.71 2.07 2.79
CA GLY A 200 -19.14 2.34 2.98
C GLY A 200 -19.86 1.19 3.67
N ALA A 201 -19.60 -0.05 3.25
CA ALA A 201 -20.20 -1.23 3.86
C ALA A 201 -19.80 -1.40 5.34
N ALA A 202 -18.53 -1.21 5.67
CA ALA A 202 -18.06 -1.29 7.06
C ALA A 202 -18.69 -0.21 7.95
N LEU A 203 -18.73 1.03 7.45
CA LEU A 203 -19.36 2.16 8.17
C LEU A 203 -20.86 1.95 8.37
N ALA A 204 -21.57 1.38 7.39
CA ALA A 204 -22.99 1.05 7.51
C ALA A 204 -23.25 0.00 8.60
N LEU A 205 -22.30 -0.90 8.82
CA LEU A 205 -22.34 -1.90 9.90
C LEU A 205 -21.85 -1.34 11.25
N GLY A 206 -21.48 -0.06 11.32
CA GLY A 206 -21.05 0.60 12.55
C GLY A 206 -19.57 0.39 12.89
N TYR A 207 -18.75 -0.12 11.98
CA TYR A 207 -17.31 -0.26 12.17
C TYR A 207 -16.56 0.99 11.77
N PRO A 208 -15.66 1.53 12.60
CA PRO A 208 -14.70 2.54 12.18
C PRO A 208 -13.72 1.93 11.16
N VAL A 209 -13.27 2.76 10.22
CA VAL A 209 -12.37 2.32 9.16
C VAL A 209 -11.08 3.11 9.21
N LEU A 210 -9.96 2.40 9.23
CA LEU A 210 -8.61 2.93 9.17
C LEU A 210 -8.07 2.75 7.75
N LEU A 211 -7.59 3.84 7.15
CA LEU A 211 -7.05 3.90 5.79
C LEU A 211 -5.63 4.44 5.84
N PRO A 212 -4.61 3.58 5.99
CA PRO A 212 -3.22 4.02 5.95
C PRO A 212 -2.76 4.32 4.53
N ASP A 213 -1.81 5.25 4.40
CA ASP A 213 -1.07 5.49 3.17
C ASP A 213 0.15 4.55 3.12
N GLY A 214 -0.06 3.29 2.73
CA GLY A 214 0.93 2.20 2.83
C GLY A 214 2.30 2.53 2.20
N ASP A 215 2.34 3.35 1.15
CA ASP A 215 3.59 3.76 0.51
C ASP A 215 4.36 4.86 1.30
N GLY A 216 3.82 5.34 2.43
CA GLY A 216 4.41 6.36 3.29
C GLY A 216 4.53 7.75 2.64
N ALA A 217 5.11 8.71 3.36
CA ALA A 217 5.22 10.10 2.92
C ALA A 217 6.05 10.29 1.63
N ASN A 218 6.91 9.34 1.31
CA ASN A 218 7.75 9.38 0.11
C ASN A 218 7.15 8.64 -1.08
N ASN A 219 5.96 8.07 -0.97
CA ASN A 219 5.32 7.22 -1.97
C ASN A 219 6.28 6.15 -2.50
N ILE A 220 6.72 5.26 -1.60
CA ILE A 220 7.66 4.18 -1.85
C ILE A 220 6.89 2.96 -2.35
N TYR A 221 6.38 3.06 -3.57
CA TYR A 221 5.47 2.08 -4.17
C TYR A 221 6.08 0.67 -4.23
N ALA A 222 5.27 -0.32 -3.84
CA ALA A 222 5.57 -1.75 -3.89
C ALA A 222 6.80 -2.23 -3.09
N ILE A 223 7.30 -1.42 -2.16
CA ILE A 223 8.28 -1.89 -1.17
C ILE A 223 7.51 -2.35 0.07
N ASN A 224 7.03 -3.58 0.01
CA ASN A 224 6.05 -4.13 0.95
C ASN A 224 6.44 -4.03 2.42
N ARG A 225 7.73 -4.10 2.78
CA ARG A 225 8.18 -3.88 4.15
C ARG A 225 7.90 -2.47 4.66
N VAL A 226 8.03 -1.45 3.80
CA VAL A 226 7.64 -0.08 4.16
C VAL A 226 6.15 -0.04 4.45
N ALA A 227 5.34 -0.66 3.57
CA ALA A 227 3.90 -0.73 3.76
C ALA A 227 3.52 -1.46 5.06
N SER A 228 4.17 -2.59 5.37
CA SER A 228 3.92 -3.34 6.61
C SER A 228 4.17 -2.48 7.85
N HIS A 229 5.27 -1.73 7.89
CA HIS A 229 5.58 -0.84 9.01
C HIS A 229 4.54 0.27 9.14
N VAL A 230 4.19 0.93 8.03
CA VAL A 230 3.17 1.99 7.99
C VAL A 230 1.82 1.47 8.50
N ILE A 231 1.38 0.30 8.02
CA ILE A 231 0.10 -0.31 8.40
C ILE A 231 0.08 -0.68 9.89
N LEU A 232 1.11 -1.35 10.38
CA LEU A 232 1.20 -1.75 11.79
C LEU A 232 1.28 -0.53 12.72
N ASP A 233 2.03 0.49 12.33
CA ASP A 233 2.11 1.73 13.10
C ASP A 233 0.81 2.55 13.03
N SER A 234 0.01 2.41 11.96
CA SER A 234 -1.33 3.01 11.92
C SER A 234 -2.28 2.37 12.93
N MET A 235 -2.17 1.07 13.18
CA MET A 235 -2.93 0.39 14.22
C MET A 235 -2.49 0.87 15.63
N ARG A 236 -1.18 1.02 15.87
CA ARG A 236 -0.66 1.64 17.09
C ARG A 236 -1.18 3.06 17.25
N MET A 237 -1.20 3.84 16.16
CA MET A 237 -1.74 5.21 16.15
C MET A 237 -3.21 5.23 16.59
N VAL A 238 -4.04 4.26 16.16
CA VAL A 238 -5.44 4.16 16.63
C VAL A 238 -5.52 3.93 18.13
N HIS A 239 -4.61 3.17 18.72
CA HIS A 239 -4.57 2.97 20.17
C HIS A 239 -4.06 4.21 20.92
N GLU A 240 -3.14 4.97 20.33
CA GLU A 240 -2.47 6.13 20.95
C GLU A 240 -3.25 7.45 20.79
N GLN A 241 -4.14 7.56 19.79
CA GLN A 241 -4.93 8.76 19.61
C GLN A 241 -6.01 8.91 20.70
N HIS A 242 -6.35 10.16 21.04
CA HIS A 242 -7.31 10.48 22.10
C HIS A 242 -8.63 11.07 21.59
N ASP A 243 -8.82 11.18 20.28
CA ASP A 243 -10.03 11.74 19.68
C ASP A 243 -11.25 10.82 19.80
N PHE A 244 -11.00 9.50 19.93
CA PHE A 244 -12.03 8.46 19.94
C PHE A 244 -11.69 7.36 20.93
N PRO A 245 -12.71 6.73 21.56
CA PRO A 245 -12.49 5.67 22.56
C PRO A 245 -12.15 4.32 21.89
N LEU A 246 -10.97 4.25 21.24
CA LEU A 246 -10.52 3.08 20.47
C LEU A 246 -9.20 2.48 20.98
N ALA A 247 -8.76 2.86 22.16
CA ALA A 247 -7.45 2.48 22.73
C ALA A 247 -7.25 0.96 22.90
N LYS A 248 -8.32 0.16 22.89
CA LYS A 248 -8.29 -1.31 23.01
C LYS A 248 -9.02 -1.99 21.84
N SER A 249 -9.15 -1.30 20.73
CA SER A 249 -9.80 -1.85 19.54
C SER A 249 -9.03 -3.01 18.95
N HIS A 250 -9.77 -4.00 18.46
CA HIS A 250 -9.22 -5.06 17.64
C HIS A 250 -9.28 -4.67 16.15
N PHE A 251 -8.40 -5.24 15.35
CA PHE A 251 -8.29 -4.95 13.92
C PHE A 251 -8.60 -6.18 13.07
N VAL A 252 -9.24 -5.91 11.93
CA VAL A 252 -9.27 -6.81 10.77
C VAL A 252 -8.61 -6.02 9.64
N SER A 253 -7.49 -6.52 9.15
CA SER A 253 -6.75 -5.92 8.02
C SER A 253 -7.22 -6.57 6.73
N LEU A 254 -7.57 -5.77 5.74
CA LEU A 254 -8.11 -6.22 4.46
C LEU A 254 -7.46 -5.45 3.31
N GLY A 255 -7.04 -6.17 2.29
CA GLY A 255 -6.56 -5.55 1.05
C GLY A 255 -6.76 -6.44 -0.17
N ALA A 256 -6.89 -5.81 -1.33
CA ALA A 256 -6.97 -6.48 -2.62
C ALA A 256 -5.90 -5.98 -3.58
N SER A 257 -5.41 -6.84 -4.50
CA SER A 257 -4.36 -6.53 -5.46
C SER A 257 -3.10 -5.99 -4.77
N HIS A 258 -2.63 -4.78 -5.06
CA HIS A 258 -1.52 -4.15 -4.33
C HIS A 258 -1.80 -4.05 -2.83
N GLY A 259 -3.03 -3.71 -2.43
CA GLY A 259 -3.46 -3.75 -1.03
C GLY A 259 -3.40 -5.16 -0.44
N GLY A 260 -3.73 -6.18 -1.23
CA GLY A 260 -3.58 -7.59 -0.84
C GLY A 260 -2.12 -7.97 -0.60
N MET A 261 -1.20 -7.52 -1.45
CA MET A 261 0.24 -7.68 -1.22
C MET A 261 0.66 -7.04 0.09
N MET A 262 0.31 -5.77 0.31
CA MET A 262 0.62 -5.05 1.55
C MET A 262 0.09 -5.80 2.77
N THR A 263 -1.16 -6.26 2.74
CA THR A 263 -1.80 -7.02 3.83
C THR A 263 -1.07 -8.34 4.12
N GLY A 264 -0.70 -9.08 3.08
CA GLY A 264 0.03 -10.35 3.23
C GLY A 264 1.41 -10.17 3.85
N TYR A 265 2.16 -9.17 3.39
CA TYR A 265 3.47 -8.84 3.99
C TYR A 265 3.33 -8.29 5.41
N THR A 266 2.27 -7.52 5.70
CA THR A 266 1.97 -7.04 7.06
C THR A 266 1.73 -8.20 8.01
N ALA A 267 0.97 -9.22 7.59
CA ALA A 267 0.78 -10.44 8.36
C ALA A 267 2.09 -11.18 8.65
N ALA A 268 2.98 -11.26 7.66
CA ALA A 268 4.28 -11.93 7.80
C ALA A 268 5.24 -11.17 8.73
N GLU A 269 5.22 -9.84 8.71
CA GLU A 269 6.13 -9.00 9.51
C GLU A 269 5.60 -8.66 10.91
N GLN A 270 4.28 -8.75 11.14
CA GLN A 270 3.66 -8.39 12.41
C GLN A 270 4.32 -9.03 13.64
N PRO A 271 4.65 -10.35 13.68
CA PRO A 271 5.27 -10.97 14.84
C PRO A 271 6.66 -10.42 15.19
N TYR A 272 7.35 -9.82 14.22
CA TYR A 272 8.72 -9.33 14.36
C TYR A 272 8.79 -7.83 14.59
N TYR A 273 7.97 -7.06 13.88
CA TYR A 273 7.96 -5.60 13.95
C TYR A 273 7.00 -5.06 15.00
N ALA A 274 5.83 -5.69 15.15
CA ALA A 274 4.78 -5.25 16.04
C ALA A 274 4.20 -6.40 16.90
N PRO A 275 5.01 -7.10 17.71
CA PRO A 275 4.54 -8.18 18.56
C PRO A 275 3.51 -7.72 19.59
N ASP A 276 3.53 -6.43 19.97
CA ASP A 276 2.54 -5.77 20.83
C ASP A 276 1.12 -5.78 20.25
N LEU A 277 0.97 -5.88 18.92
CA LEU A 277 -0.33 -5.95 18.26
C LEU A 277 -0.88 -7.37 18.13
N THR A 278 -0.15 -8.41 18.51
CA THR A 278 -0.56 -9.81 18.34
C THR A 278 -1.92 -10.12 18.99
N ALA A 279 -2.20 -9.53 20.14
CA ALA A 279 -3.48 -9.73 20.84
C ALA A 279 -4.64 -8.92 20.21
N TYR A 280 -4.34 -7.97 19.35
CA TYR A 280 -5.33 -7.03 18.81
C TYR A 280 -5.66 -7.24 17.33
N VAL A 281 -4.80 -7.89 16.55
CA VAL A 281 -5.08 -8.16 15.14
C VAL A 281 -5.78 -9.52 15.04
N ASN A 282 -7.07 -9.50 14.75
CA ASN A 282 -7.88 -10.72 14.68
C ASN A 282 -7.68 -11.48 13.37
N GLN A 283 -7.45 -10.77 12.27
CA GLN A 283 -7.40 -11.39 10.95
C GLN A 283 -6.71 -10.48 9.93
N PHE A 284 -5.96 -11.11 9.02
CA PHE A 284 -5.49 -10.52 7.77
C PHE A 284 -6.25 -11.19 6.62
N VAL A 285 -6.90 -10.40 5.78
CA VAL A 285 -7.68 -10.86 4.63
C VAL A 285 -6.99 -10.39 3.35
N VAL A 286 -6.34 -11.33 2.68
CA VAL A 286 -5.63 -11.09 1.42
C VAL A 286 -6.53 -11.49 0.26
N ASN A 287 -6.86 -10.55 -0.60
CA ASN A 287 -7.58 -10.82 -1.84
C ASN A 287 -6.70 -10.46 -3.04
N GLU A 288 -6.54 -11.40 -3.97
CA GLU A 288 -5.76 -11.22 -5.21
C GLU A 288 -4.34 -10.67 -4.99
N GLY A 289 -3.75 -10.93 -3.81
CA GLY A 289 -2.37 -10.55 -3.53
C GLY A 289 -1.39 -11.40 -4.32
N ALA A 290 -0.36 -10.78 -4.89
CA ALA A 290 0.73 -11.47 -5.58
C ALA A 290 1.96 -11.56 -4.67
N PRO A 291 2.11 -12.64 -3.87
CA PRO A 291 3.19 -12.74 -2.88
C PRO A 291 4.56 -12.99 -3.53
N ASP A 292 4.59 -13.58 -4.71
CA ASP A 292 5.81 -13.85 -5.47
C ASP A 292 6.03 -12.78 -6.54
N LEU A 293 6.81 -11.76 -6.18
CA LEU A 293 7.13 -10.65 -7.09
C LEU A 293 7.94 -11.07 -8.31
N ILE A 294 8.70 -12.18 -8.23
CA ILE A 294 9.45 -12.70 -9.37
C ILE A 294 8.49 -13.28 -10.39
N LYS A 295 7.55 -14.12 -9.94
CA LYS A 295 6.52 -14.66 -10.83
C LYS A 295 5.64 -13.56 -11.41
N LEU A 296 5.26 -12.57 -10.59
CA LEU A 296 4.51 -11.41 -11.05
C LEU A 296 5.28 -10.65 -12.13
N ALA A 297 6.57 -10.40 -11.93
CA ALA A 297 7.42 -9.75 -12.90
C ALA A 297 7.48 -10.54 -14.25
N HIS A 298 7.63 -11.85 -14.17
CA HIS A 298 7.58 -12.70 -15.36
C HIS A 298 6.22 -12.67 -16.05
N SER A 299 5.11 -12.76 -15.32
CA SER A 299 3.76 -12.69 -15.88
C SER A 299 3.45 -11.34 -16.56
N PHE A 300 4.19 -10.29 -16.18
CA PHE A 300 4.13 -8.98 -16.81
C PHE A 300 5.13 -8.82 -17.96
N GLY A 301 5.84 -9.89 -18.35
CA GLY A 301 6.81 -9.86 -19.44
C GLY A 301 8.07 -9.02 -19.16
N LEU A 302 8.43 -8.81 -17.87
CA LEU A 302 9.55 -7.94 -17.50
C LEU A 302 10.93 -8.52 -17.81
N TYR A 303 11.02 -9.77 -18.25
CA TYR A 303 12.27 -10.47 -18.53
C TYR A 303 12.54 -10.74 -20.01
N GLY A 304 11.96 -9.98 -20.91
CA GLY A 304 12.25 -10.09 -22.34
C GLY A 304 11.03 -10.15 -23.28
N GLU A 305 9.84 -10.32 -22.73
CA GLU A 305 8.61 -10.43 -23.51
C GLU A 305 7.93 -9.07 -23.78
N LEU A 306 8.50 -7.98 -23.27
CA LEU A 306 7.91 -6.62 -23.34
C LEU A 306 7.86 -5.99 -24.72
N GLN A 307 8.45 -6.60 -25.74
CA GLN A 307 8.41 -6.04 -27.09
C GLN A 307 6.99 -5.93 -27.66
N ASN A 308 6.02 -6.67 -27.09
CA ASN A 308 4.62 -6.69 -27.54
C ASN A 308 3.60 -6.59 -26.39
N ALA A 309 4.01 -6.42 -25.14
CA ALA A 309 3.06 -6.34 -24.03
C ALA A 309 2.38 -4.96 -23.97
N PRO A 310 1.08 -4.88 -23.66
CA PRO A 310 0.41 -3.61 -23.49
C PRO A 310 1.07 -2.83 -22.34
N SER A 311 1.32 -1.59 -22.59
CA SER A 311 1.96 -0.56 -21.79
C SER A 311 1.53 -0.40 -20.32
N VAL A 312 0.39 -0.97 -19.94
CA VAL A 312 -0.13 -0.95 -18.56
C VAL A 312 0.90 -1.51 -17.56
N TYR A 313 1.56 -2.60 -17.91
CA TYR A 313 2.53 -3.26 -17.03
C TYR A 313 3.86 -2.52 -16.93
N GLY A 314 4.28 -1.86 -18.01
CA GLY A 314 5.46 -0.99 -17.99
C GLY A 314 5.34 0.15 -16.98
N SER A 315 4.14 0.71 -16.82
CA SER A 315 3.87 1.77 -15.85
C SER A 315 4.00 1.30 -14.40
N PHE A 316 3.56 0.08 -14.09
CA PHE A 316 3.78 -0.51 -12.76
C PHE A 316 5.26 -0.73 -12.48
N LEU A 317 6.00 -1.26 -13.47
CA LEU A 317 7.44 -1.43 -13.34
C LEU A 317 8.13 -0.10 -13.05
N MET A 318 7.78 0.96 -13.79
CA MET A 318 8.37 2.27 -13.56
C MET A 318 8.02 2.85 -12.21
N SER A 319 6.80 2.63 -11.70
CA SER A 319 6.42 3.02 -10.35
C SER A 319 7.23 2.25 -9.29
N PHE A 320 7.44 0.95 -9.49
CA PHE A 320 8.31 0.13 -8.63
C PHE A 320 9.76 0.61 -8.65
N VAL A 321 10.31 0.90 -9.84
CA VAL A 321 11.68 1.43 -9.99
C VAL A 321 11.85 2.76 -9.25
N VAL A 322 10.86 3.64 -9.35
CA VAL A 322 10.85 4.91 -8.60
C VAL A 322 10.77 4.65 -7.09
N GLY A 323 9.91 3.73 -6.65
CA GLY A 323 9.79 3.32 -5.25
C GLY A 323 11.10 2.75 -4.70
N ALA A 324 11.73 1.83 -5.45
CA ALA A 324 13.01 1.23 -5.09
C ALA A 324 14.14 2.28 -4.98
N ALA A 325 14.21 3.22 -5.90
CA ALA A 325 15.19 4.30 -5.86
C ALA A 325 14.96 5.26 -4.69
N ARG A 326 13.71 5.49 -4.32
CA ARG A 326 13.36 6.28 -3.13
C ARG A 326 13.74 5.56 -1.84
N GLU A 327 13.57 4.25 -1.79
CA GLU A 327 13.91 3.46 -0.61
C GLU A 327 15.40 3.18 -0.49
N TYR A 328 16.07 2.90 -1.60
CA TYR A 328 17.47 2.47 -1.65
C TYR A 328 18.36 3.43 -2.44
N PRO A 329 18.43 4.73 -2.10
CA PRO A 329 19.15 5.74 -2.88
C PRO A 329 20.66 5.51 -2.93
N ASP A 330 21.19 4.79 -1.98
CA ASP A 330 22.61 4.43 -1.86
C ASP A 330 22.96 3.09 -2.53
N LEU A 331 21.99 2.22 -2.75
CA LEU A 331 22.20 0.94 -3.40
C LEU A 331 22.02 1.03 -4.92
N LEU A 332 21.28 2.01 -5.40
CA LEU A 332 20.92 2.17 -6.81
C LEU A 332 21.37 3.53 -7.38
N PRO A 333 22.60 4.03 -7.07
CA PRO A 333 23.00 5.38 -7.47
C PRO A 333 23.10 5.56 -8.99
N HIS A 334 23.37 4.47 -9.71
CA HIS A 334 23.55 4.46 -11.16
C HIS A 334 22.33 3.96 -11.94
N LEU A 335 21.26 3.56 -11.25
CA LEU A 335 20.08 2.98 -11.89
C LEU A 335 19.53 3.87 -13.02
N TYR A 336 19.47 5.18 -12.80
CA TYR A 336 18.97 6.13 -13.81
C TYR A 336 19.82 6.19 -15.09
N GLN A 337 21.10 5.89 -14.99
CA GLN A 337 22.01 5.88 -16.14
C GLN A 337 21.77 4.70 -17.08
N LEU A 338 21.17 3.62 -16.57
CA LEU A 338 20.85 2.42 -17.35
C LEU A 338 19.64 2.63 -18.26
N PHE A 339 18.81 3.66 -18.00
CA PHE A 339 17.65 3.93 -18.84
C PHE A 339 18.04 4.59 -20.16
N THR A 340 17.37 4.17 -21.22
CA THR A 340 17.36 4.88 -22.52
C THR A 340 16.82 6.31 -22.32
N PRO A 341 17.02 7.23 -23.28
CA PRO A 341 16.40 8.56 -23.25
C PRO A 341 14.87 8.48 -23.06
N TYR A 342 14.22 7.52 -23.73
CA TYR A 342 12.79 7.28 -23.60
C TYR A 342 12.44 6.79 -22.18
N GLY A 343 13.12 5.78 -21.65
CA GLY A 343 12.91 5.29 -20.29
C GLY A 343 13.09 6.39 -19.23
N LYS A 344 14.04 7.30 -19.41
CA LYS A 344 14.21 8.48 -18.56
C LYS A 344 12.99 9.42 -18.59
N ALA A 345 12.41 9.63 -19.76
CA ALA A 345 11.19 10.44 -19.92
C ALA A 345 10.00 9.79 -19.21
N VAL A 346 9.83 8.46 -19.36
CA VAL A 346 8.77 7.70 -18.71
C VAL A 346 8.89 7.73 -17.19
N VAL A 347 10.09 7.48 -16.64
CA VAL A 347 10.34 7.59 -15.20
C VAL A 347 10.00 8.98 -14.69
N LYS A 348 10.42 10.03 -15.42
CA LYS A 348 10.13 11.42 -15.08
C LYS A 348 8.62 11.72 -15.06
N GLY A 349 7.85 11.13 -15.95
CA GLY A 349 6.39 11.19 -15.96
C GLY A 349 5.79 10.46 -14.74
N ASN A 350 6.15 9.19 -14.58
CA ASN A 350 5.55 8.32 -13.56
C ASN A 350 5.83 8.72 -12.11
N ARG A 351 6.93 9.40 -11.81
CA ARG A 351 7.30 9.76 -10.43
C ARG A 351 6.31 10.69 -9.70
N SER A 352 5.33 11.25 -10.42
CA SER A 352 4.41 12.26 -9.87
C SER A 352 2.94 11.99 -10.19
N ILE A 353 2.60 10.94 -10.92
CA ILE A 353 1.23 10.66 -11.33
C ILE A 353 0.62 9.50 -10.55
N CYS A 354 -0.72 9.50 -10.53
CA CYS A 354 -1.51 8.45 -9.90
C CYS A 354 -2.08 7.50 -10.93
N THR A 355 -2.29 6.25 -10.55
CA THR A 355 -3.18 5.34 -11.27
C THR A 355 -4.61 5.94 -11.25
N PRO A 356 -5.34 6.00 -12.34
CA PRO A 356 -5.18 5.34 -13.64
C PRO A 356 -4.41 6.13 -14.70
N LEU A 357 -3.91 7.33 -14.40
CA LEU A 357 -3.14 8.11 -15.38
C LEU A 357 -1.85 7.40 -15.82
N THR A 358 -1.28 6.56 -14.95
CA THR A 358 -0.16 5.69 -15.33
C THR A 358 -0.51 4.76 -16.48
N PHE A 359 -1.76 4.29 -16.56
CA PHE A 359 -2.23 3.45 -17.66
C PHE A 359 -2.35 4.20 -18.99
N ALA A 360 -2.60 5.52 -18.93
CA ALA A 360 -2.73 6.34 -20.12
C ALA A 360 -1.39 6.81 -20.70
N VAL A 361 -0.35 6.89 -19.86
CA VAL A 361 0.98 7.40 -20.22
C VAL A 361 1.92 6.26 -20.66
N GLY A 362 1.54 5.03 -20.43
CA GLY A 362 2.35 3.86 -20.69
C GLY A 362 2.30 3.20 -22.09
N PRO A 363 1.49 3.59 -23.11
CA PRO A 363 1.55 2.97 -24.43
C PRO A 363 2.91 3.22 -25.07
N GLY A 364 3.76 2.18 -25.15
CA GLY A 364 5.03 2.23 -25.85
C GLY A 364 6.28 2.29 -24.97
N VAL A 365 6.22 1.83 -23.73
CA VAL A 365 7.42 1.57 -22.90
C VAL A 365 7.95 0.19 -23.17
#